data_d7fa490e410e67319a31f63bb9cb2505
#
_entry.id   d7fa490e410e67319a31f63bb9cb2505
#
_cell.length_a   1.000
_cell.length_b   1.000
_cell.length_c   1.000
_cell.angle_alpha   90.00
_cell.angle_beta   90.00
_cell.angle_gamma   90.00
#
_symmetry.space_group_name_H-M   'P 1'
#
loop_
_entity.id
_entity.type
_entity.pdbx_description
1 polymer ?
#
loop_
_entity_poly.entity_id
_entity_poly.type
_entity_poly.pdbx_seq_one_letter_code
_entity_poly.pdbx_strand_id
1 'polypeptide(L)'
;MGRVRQNINLLMDCQKRFGTKPWYNANRLNALIARLAYLDKDEIDLILELTEKFQFLGLTDLNPKLISAFRKIPNNVLQTAQRILFSPLKSPYHREVKKVEQRRKRERIATSMPILADPGKSSDFIFKIMQYDYPEKFSPYNQKIFICHKPQDMITYFVKDALIVLWDDFVGSGDTAFTAVADIQKFLADAGKDTTEQNYAVVCICAMREGIDLLDDFQLSCYACDVYGKAISDDMSYSQEQRSERIAFMKSVESKVVKKALKNYSLGYHQSEALLSILDKCPNNTFPFYWFASQYKLEPVFYRLK
;
A
#
# COMPACT_ATOMS: atom_id res chain seq x y z
N MET A 1 -7.61 -40.21 -10.92
CA MET A 1 -6.89 -39.77 -12.15
C MET A 1 -7.35 -38.38 -12.66
N GLY A 2 -8.63 -38.01 -12.62
CA GLY A 2 -9.09 -36.72 -13.12
C GLY A 2 -8.46 -35.45 -12.51
N ARG A 3 -8.41 -35.36 -11.15
CA ARG A 3 -7.84 -34.18 -10.44
C ARG A 3 -6.36 -33.96 -10.70
N VAL A 4 -5.54 -35.02 -10.77
CA VAL A 4 -4.11 -34.91 -11.04
C VAL A 4 -3.85 -34.36 -12.44
N ARG A 5 -4.59 -34.84 -13.44
CA ARG A 5 -4.48 -34.37 -14.83
C ARG A 5 -4.94 -32.91 -14.97
N GLN A 6 -5.99 -32.52 -14.26
CA GLN A 6 -6.48 -31.15 -14.21
C GLN A 6 -5.44 -30.19 -13.60
N ASN A 7 -4.78 -30.59 -12.51
CA ASN A 7 -3.71 -29.79 -11.89
C ASN A 7 -2.48 -29.64 -12.76
N ILE A 8 -2.10 -30.69 -13.55
CA ILE A 8 -0.96 -30.61 -14.48
C ILE A 8 -1.28 -29.62 -15.61
N ASN A 9 -2.46 -29.70 -16.20
CA ASN A 9 -2.86 -28.76 -17.26
C ASN A 9 -2.91 -27.31 -16.76
N LEU A 10 -3.43 -27.09 -15.55
CA LEU A 10 -3.47 -25.78 -14.92
C LEU A 10 -2.05 -25.26 -14.63
N LEU A 11 -1.14 -26.13 -14.19
CA LEU A 11 0.26 -25.75 -13.99
C LEU A 11 0.92 -25.29 -15.29
N MET A 12 0.73 -26.03 -16.37
CA MET A 12 1.29 -25.69 -17.69
C MET A 12 0.73 -24.36 -18.21
N ASP A 13 -0.59 -24.15 -18.08
CA ASP A 13 -1.23 -22.91 -18.48
C ASP A 13 -0.72 -21.72 -17.66
N CYS A 14 -0.66 -21.85 -16.33
CA CYS A 14 -0.11 -20.81 -15.45
C CYS A 14 1.37 -20.51 -15.75
N GLN A 15 2.20 -21.52 -16.02
CA GLN A 15 3.60 -21.32 -16.41
C GLN A 15 3.70 -20.54 -17.74
N LYS A 16 2.87 -20.87 -18.71
CA LYS A 16 2.84 -20.17 -19.98
C LYS A 16 2.40 -18.71 -19.82
N ARG A 17 1.35 -18.44 -19.02
CA ARG A 17 0.80 -17.10 -18.81
C ARG A 17 1.71 -16.22 -17.95
N PHE A 18 2.30 -16.77 -16.92
CA PHE A 18 2.95 -16.00 -15.87
C PHE A 18 4.48 -16.12 -15.80
N GLY A 19 5.07 -17.04 -16.57
CA GLY A 19 6.51 -17.35 -16.50
C GLY A 19 7.45 -16.16 -16.75
N THR A 20 6.98 -15.11 -17.44
CA THR A 20 7.73 -13.87 -17.67
C THR A 20 7.36 -12.73 -16.72
N LYS A 21 6.41 -12.93 -15.81
CA LYS A 21 5.98 -11.87 -14.90
C LYS A 21 7.05 -11.62 -13.81
N PRO A 22 7.29 -10.36 -13.40
CA PRO A 22 8.31 -10.02 -12.40
C PRO A 22 8.14 -10.74 -11.05
N TRP A 23 6.90 -11.09 -10.71
CA TRP A 23 6.58 -11.78 -9.47
C TRP A 23 6.71 -13.30 -9.55
N TYR A 24 6.94 -13.86 -10.76
CA TYR A 24 6.96 -15.31 -10.96
C TYR A 24 8.10 -15.99 -10.15
N ASN A 25 7.71 -16.96 -9.35
CA ASN A 25 8.59 -17.97 -8.79
C ASN A 25 7.78 -19.25 -8.49
N ALA A 26 8.46 -20.37 -8.31
CA ALA A 26 7.82 -21.67 -8.12
C ALA A 26 6.89 -21.70 -6.89
N ASN A 27 7.27 -21.05 -5.79
CA ASN A 27 6.47 -21.06 -4.56
C ASN A 27 5.14 -20.30 -4.75
N ARG A 28 5.17 -19.10 -5.38
CA ARG A 28 3.97 -18.32 -5.67
C ARG A 28 3.06 -19.02 -6.67
N LEU A 29 3.64 -19.63 -7.69
CA LEU A 29 2.88 -20.41 -8.65
C LEU A 29 2.19 -21.60 -7.98
N ASN A 30 2.89 -22.35 -7.14
CA ASN A 30 2.31 -23.46 -6.40
C ASN A 30 1.21 -23.01 -5.44
N ALA A 31 1.40 -21.88 -4.76
CA ALA A 31 0.38 -21.28 -3.89
C ALA A 31 -0.87 -20.86 -4.67
N LEU A 32 -0.69 -20.26 -5.85
CA LEU A 32 -1.79 -19.90 -6.75
C LEU A 32 -2.58 -21.15 -7.18
N ILE A 33 -1.91 -22.17 -7.72
CA ILE A 33 -2.53 -23.42 -8.17
C ILE A 33 -3.27 -24.13 -7.04
N ALA A 34 -2.65 -24.19 -5.84
CA ALA A 34 -3.29 -24.80 -4.69
C ALA A 34 -4.61 -24.10 -4.31
N ARG A 35 -4.70 -22.77 -4.49
CA ARG A 35 -5.94 -22.00 -4.25
C ARG A 35 -6.96 -22.20 -5.36
N LEU A 36 -6.53 -22.23 -6.62
CA LEU A 36 -7.38 -22.46 -7.78
C LEU A 36 -8.04 -23.86 -7.77
N ALA A 37 -7.43 -24.86 -7.15
CA ALA A 37 -7.96 -26.21 -7.04
C ALA A 37 -9.32 -26.32 -6.28
N TYR A 38 -9.74 -25.27 -5.59
CA TYR A 38 -11.02 -25.19 -4.85
C TYR A 38 -12.10 -24.39 -5.60
N LEU A 39 -11.80 -23.93 -6.80
CA LEU A 39 -12.66 -23.05 -7.60
C LEU A 39 -13.30 -23.80 -8.79
N ASP A 40 -14.43 -23.28 -9.23
CA ASP A 40 -15.07 -23.70 -10.46
C ASP A 40 -14.37 -23.07 -11.68
N LYS A 41 -14.70 -23.55 -12.89
CA LYS A 41 -13.99 -23.11 -14.09
C LYS A 41 -14.09 -21.60 -14.32
N ASP A 42 -15.27 -21.01 -14.21
CA ASP A 42 -15.49 -19.58 -14.45
C ASP A 42 -14.77 -18.71 -13.40
N GLU A 43 -14.71 -19.18 -12.15
CA GLU A 43 -13.94 -18.55 -11.08
C GLU A 43 -12.43 -18.66 -11.33
N ILE A 44 -11.94 -19.79 -11.85
CA ILE A 44 -10.54 -19.96 -12.25
C ILE A 44 -10.21 -18.97 -13.37
N ASP A 45 -11.04 -18.89 -14.40
CA ASP A 45 -10.83 -17.98 -15.54
C ASP A 45 -10.77 -16.53 -15.09
N LEU A 46 -11.65 -16.10 -14.16
CA LEU A 46 -11.61 -14.78 -13.54
C LEU A 46 -10.29 -14.54 -12.79
N ILE A 47 -9.87 -15.46 -11.93
CA ILE A 47 -8.64 -15.30 -11.17
C ILE A 47 -7.40 -15.28 -12.06
N LEU A 48 -7.35 -16.08 -13.11
CA LEU A 48 -6.25 -16.07 -14.06
C LEU A 48 -6.16 -14.73 -14.79
N GLU A 49 -7.29 -14.18 -15.24
CA GLU A 49 -7.34 -12.85 -15.87
C GLU A 49 -6.88 -11.75 -14.91
N LEU A 50 -7.40 -11.72 -13.68
CA LEU A 50 -6.98 -10.75 -12.67
C LEU A 50 -5.48 -10.89 -12.33
N THR A 51 -4.97 -12.13 -12.31
CA THR A 51 -3.55 -12.39 -12.05
C THR A 51 -2.66 -11.89 -13.21
N GLU A 52 -3.14 -11.88 -14.44
CA GLU A 52 -2.41 -11.27 -15.59
C GLU A 52 -2.23 -9.74 -15.41
N LYS A 53 -3.23 -9.07 -14.82
CA LYS A 53 -3.23 -7.63 -14.53
C LYS A 53 -2.47 -7.29 -13.25
N PHE A 54 -2.06 -8.29 -12.46
CA PHE A 54 -1.42 -8.08 -11.16
C PHE A 54 -0.07 -7.38 -11.29
N GLN A 55 0.06 -6.26 -10.57
CA GLN A 55 1.27 -5.44 -10.54
C GLN A 55 2.20 -5.87 -9.42
N PHE A 56 3.47 -6.10 -9.74
CA PHE A 56 4.49 -6.38 -8.76
C PHE A 56 5.61 -5.35 -8.90
N LEU A 57 5.84 -4.59 -7.84
CA LEU A 57 6.88 -3.57 -7.79
C LEU A 57 8.07 -4.14 -7.02
N GLY A 58 9.17 -4.34 -7.72
CA GLY A 58 10.45 -4.80 -7.16
C GLY A 58 11.27 -3.66 -6.55
N LEU A 59 12.38 -4.02 -5.90
CA LEU A 59 13.24 -3.03 -5.24
C LEU A 59 13.79 -1.98 -6.22
N THR A 60 14.08 -2.39 -7.45
CA THR A 60 14.61 -1.51 -8.51
C THR A 60 13.61 -0.46 -9.00
N ASP A 61 12.30 -0.72 -8.80
CA ASP A 61 11.24 0.19 -9.24
C ASP A 61 11.02 1.35 -8.26
N LEU A 62 11.35 1.15 -6.97
CA LEU A 62 10.90 2.03 -5.91
C LEU A 62 11.48 3.44 -6.05
N ASN A 63 12.79 3.55 -6.15
CA ASN A 63 13.46 4.86 -6.18
C ASN A 63 13.12 5.69 -7.43
N PRO A 64 13.16 5.15 -8.67
CA PRO A 64 12.73 5.89 -9.85
C PRO A 64 11.28 6.37 -9.77
N LYS A 65 10.37 5.54 -9.22
CA LYS A 65 8.96 5.89 -9.07
C LYS A 65 8.73 6.97 -8.00
N LEU A 66 9.46 6.95 -6.88
CA LEU A 66 9.38 8.00 -5.86
C LEU A 66 9.83 9.36 -6.42
N ILE A 67 10.92 9.38 -7.17
CA ILE A 67 11.41 10.61 -7.82
C ILE A 67 10.40 11.10 -8.86
N SER A 68 9.84 10.20 -9.66
CA SER A 68 8.80 10.53 -10.63
C SER A 68 7.57 11.13 -9.96
N ALA A 69 7.13 10.55 -8.83
CA ALA A 69 6.02 11.06 -8.05
C ALA A 69 6.31 12.46 -7.48
N PHE A 70 7.48 12.68 -6.89
CA PHE A 70 7.88 13.99 -6.37
C PHE A 70 7.87 15.07 -7.47
N ARG A 71 8.36 14.75 -8.67
CA ARG A 71 8.38 15.68 -9.82
C ARG A 71 7.00 16.08 -10.32
N LYS A 72 5.93 15.42 -9.87
CA LYS A 72 4.54 15.82 -10.15
C LYS A 72 4.07 16.97 -9.26
N ILE A 73 4.78 17.27 -8.16
CA ILE A 73 4.47 18.47 -7.36
C ILE A 73 4.68 19.70 -8.24
N PRO A 74 3.70 20.61 -8.35
CA PRO A 74 3.82 21.80 -9.18
C PRO A 74 5.04 22.64 -8.81
N ASN A 75 5.79 23.10 -9.81
CA ASN A 75 7.02 23.87 -9.59
C ASN A 75 6.80 25.14 -8.78
N ASN A 76 5.67 25.83 -8.98
CA ASN A 76 5.33 27.02 -8.19
C ASN A 76 5.22 26.69 -6.69
N VAL A 77 4.65 25.54 -6.31
CA VAL A 77 4.56 25.08 -4.90
C VAL A 77 5.96 24.85 -4.32
N LEU A 78 6.84 24.18 -5.08
CA LEU A 78 8.21 23.93 -4.64
C LEU A 78 9.05 25.22 -4.58
N GLN A 79 8.82 26.17 -5.48
CA GLN A 79 9.55 27.44 -5.54
C GLN A 79 9.15 28.39 -4.43
N THR A 80 7.87 28.51 -4.12
CA THR A 80 7.33 29.41 -3.07
C THR A 80 7.65 28.91 -1.67
N ALA A 81 7.77 27.59 -1.46
CA ALA A 81 8.12 27.04 -0.16
C ALA A 81 9.49 27.57 0.31
N GLN A 82 9.52 28.15 1.53
CA GLN A 82 10.79 28.56 2.17
C GLN A 82 11.61 27.35 2.60
N ARG A 83 10.94 26.31 3.09
CA ARG A 83 11.52 25.01 3.44
C ARG A 83 10.63 23.89 2.96
N ILE A 84 11.25 22.78 2.62
CA ILE A 84 10.57 21.54 2.23
C ILE A 84 10.95 20.49 3.27
N LEU A 85 9.97 20.08 4.09
CA LEU A 85 10.19 19.12 5.17
C LEU A 85 9.82 17.73 4.68
N PHE A 86 10.81 16.84 4.58
CA PHE A 86 10.59 15.45 4.20
C PHE A 86 10.38 14.58 5.44
N SER A 87 9.28 13.83 5.49
CA SER A 87 8.97 12.92 6.59
C SER A 87 8.28 11.67 6.09
N PRO A 88 8.40 10.52 6.77
CA PRO A 88 7.57 9.37 6.46
C PRO A 88 6.10 9.65 6.80
N LEU A 89 5.19 9.11 6.00
CA LEU A 89 3.74 9.23 6.21
C LEU A 89 3.30 8.41 7.42
N LYS A 90 3.34 9.01 8.60
CA LYS A 90 2.90 8.37 9.85
C LYS A 90 2.52 9.39 10.91
N SER A 91 1.58 8.98 11.78
CA SER A 91 1.22 9.76 12.96
C SER A 91 2.42 9.92 13.91
N PRO A 92 2.69 11.14 14.42
CA PRO A 92 3.72 11.35 15.44
C PRO A 92 3.38 10.66 16.77
N TYR A 93 2.10 10.38 17.04
CA TYR A 93 1.62 9.74 18.27
C TYR A 93 1.68 8.21 18.23
N HIS A 94 1.95 7.59 17.11
CA HIS A 94 1.84 6.14 16.93
C HIS A 94 2.72 5.31 17.87
N ARG A 95 3.88 5.84 18.28
CA ARG A 95 4.78 5.17 19.25
C ARG A 95 4.23 5.13 20.67
N GLU A 96 3.49 6.15 21.09
CA GLU A 96 2.93 6.21 22.45
C GLU A 96 1.73 5.26 22.59
N VAL A 97 0.84 5.23 21.62
CA VAL A 97 -0.32 4.30 21.60
C VAL A 97 0.16 2.84 21.63
N LYS A 98 1.16 2.47 20.82
CA LYS A 98 1.73 1.11 20.85
C LYS A 98 2.41 0.79 22.19
N LYS A 99 3.10 1.75 22.83
CA LYS A 99 3.71 1.54 24.15
C LYS A 99 2.64 1.32 25.22
N VAL A 100 1.54 2.05 25.19
CA VAL A 100 0.41 1.88 26.14
C VAL A 100 -0.28 0.54 25.90
N GLU A 101 -0.57 0.16 24.66
CA GLU A 101 -1.15 -1.16 24.33
C GLU A 101 -0.20 -2.30 24.69
N GLN A 102 1.09 -2.17 24.45
CA GLN A 102 2.09 -3.16 24.85
C GLN A 102 2.25 -3.25 26.35
N ARG A 103 2.18 -2.14 27.10
CA ARG A 103 2.13 -2.17 28.58
C ARG A 103 0.88 -2.89 29.06
N ARG A 104 -0.32 -2.55 28.57
CA ARG A 104 -1.57 -3.22 28.92
C ARG A 104 -1.56 -4.71 28.57
N LYS A 105 -0.93 -5.11 27.46
CA LYS A 105 -0.75 -6.53 27.10
C LYS A 105 0.29 -7.22 27.99
N ARG A 106 1.38 -6.53 28.41
CA ARG A 106 2.38 -7.09 29.32
C ARG A 106 1.85 -7.31 30.74
N GLU A 107 0.98 -6.44 31.21
CA GLU A 107 0.28 -6.63 32.49
C GLU A 107 -0.68 -7.82 32.48
N ARG A 108 -1.13 -8.26 31.29
CA ARG A 108 -1.98 -9.45 31.12
C ARG A 108 -1.22 -10.74 30.78
N ILE A 109 0.03 -10.66 30.34
CA ILE A 109 0.84 -11.80 29.92
C ILE A 109 2.21 -11.69 30.59
N ALA A 110 2.28 -12.14 31.82
CA ALA A 110 3.56 -12.41 32.50
C ALA A 110 4.07 -13.78 32.02
N THR A 111 4.58 -13.86 30.77
CA THR A 111 5.42 -14.98 30.32
C THR A 111 6.21 -14.57 29.08
N SER A 112 7.50 -14.54 29.28
CA SER A 112 8.66 -14.60 28.37
C SER A 112 8.42 -14.88 26.86
N MET A 113 8.58 -13.84 26.03
CA MET A 113 9.11 -13.97 24.67
C MET A 113 9.92 -12.70 24.31
N PRO A 114 11.07 -12.82 23.61
CA PRO A 114 11.84 -11.67 23.18
C PRO A 114 11.01 -10.83 22.21
N ILE A 115 10.99 -9.52 22.45
CA ILE A 115 10.33 -8.55 21.58
C ILE A 115 11.16 -8.47 20.30
N LEU A 116 10.70 -9.12 19.24
CA LEU A 116 11.16 -8.81 17.89
C LEU A 116 10.95 -7.31 17.67
N ALA A 117 12.02 -6.62 17.28
CA ALA A 117 11.99 -5.21 16.92
C ALA A 117 10.77 -4.93 16.01
N ASP A 118 9.99 -3.91 16.33
CA ASP A 118 8.84 -3.50 15.52
C ASP A 118 9.31 -3.33 14.07
N PRO A 119 8.89 -4.17 13.11
CA PRO A 119 9.23 -3.92 11.72
C PRO A 119 8.64 -2.56 11.40
N GLY A 120 9.45 -1.56 11.10
CA GLY A 120 9.04 -0.20 10.83
C GLY A 120 7.89 -0.20 9.81
N LYS A 121 7.00 0.81 9.85
CA LYS A 121 5.98 0.97 8.81
C LYS A 121 6.65 0.99 7.43
N SER A 122 5.91 0.61 6.38
CA SER A 122 6.39 0.72 4.99
C SER A 122 6.91 2.11 4.66
N SER A 123 6.23 3.15 5.17
CA SER A 123 6.67 4.54 5.04
C SER A 123 8.07 4.80 5.58
N ASP A 124 8.48 4.16 6.69
CA ASP A 124 9.87 4.29 7.21
C ASP A 124 10.90 3.68 6.25
N PHE A 125 10.57 2.57 5.61
CA PHE A 125 11.44 1.92 4.62
C PHE A 125 11.53 2.75 3.34
N ILE A 126 10.41 3.22 2.81
CA ILE A 126 10.34 4.08 1.64
C ILE A 126 11.09 5.40 1.88
N PHE A 127 10.95 5.96 3.07
CA PHE A 127 11.66 7.16 3.46
C PHE A 127 13.19 6.98 3.47
N LYS A 128 13.68 5.79 3.87
CA LYS A 128 15.10 5.45 3.76
C LYS A 128 15.56 5.31 2.31
N ILE A 129 14.75 4.69 1.45
CA ILE A 129 15.06 4.57 0.01
C ILE A 129 15.12 5.94 -0.64
N MET A 130 14.17 6.84 -0.31
CA MET A 130 14.17 8.21 -0.82
C MET A 130 15.46 8.95 -0.48
N GLN A 131 16.04 8.71 0.69
CA GLN A 131 17.29 9.34 1.12
C GLN A 131 18.52 8.81 0.37
N TYR A 132 18.43 7.67 -0.30
CA TYR A 132 19.51 7.13 -1.10
C TYR A 132 19.76 8.05 -2.31
N ASP A 133 21.00 8.49 -2.50
CA ASP A 133 21.39 9.46 -3.54
C ASP A 133 20.82 10.89 -3.33
N TYR A 134 20.34 11.21 -2.11
CA TYR A 134 20.10 12.59 -1.74
C TYR A 134 21.47 13.32 -1.61
N PRO A 135 21.64 14.55 -2.08
CA PRO A 135 20.59 15.50 -2.50
C PRO A 135 20.40 15.64 -4.01
N GLU A 136 21.20 14.99 -4.86
CA GLU A 136 21.26 15.27 -6.30
C GLU A 136 19.93 15.10 -7.03
N LYS A 137 19.14 14.11 -6.63
CA LYS A 137 17.87 13.77 -7.27
C LYS A 137 16.78 14.83 -7.11
N PHE A 138 16.90 15.70 -6.12
CA PHE A 138 15.93 16.75 -5.79
C PHE A 138 16.41 18.15 -6.19
N SER A 139 17.46 18.24 -6.99
CA SER A 139 17.90 19.51 -7.59
C SER A 139 16.76 20.11 -8.45
N PRO A 140 16.54 21.45 -8.40
CA PRO A 140 17.32 22.48 -7.71
C PRO A 140 16.89 22.77 -6.26
N TYR A 141 15.99 21.97 -5.68
CA TYR A 141 15.38 22.26 -4.37
C TYR A 141 16.16 21.72 -3.16
N ASN A 142 17.24 20.98 -3.40
CA ASN A 142 18.02 20.28 -2.37
C ASN A 142 18.44 21.16 -1.19
N GLN A 143 18.76 22.44 -1.41
CA GLN A 143 19.14 23.37 -0.35
C GLN A 143 17.97 23.78 0.57
N LYS A 144 16.73 23.61 0.12
CA LYS A 144 15.52 23.91 0.88
C LYS A 144 14.97 22.70 1.64
N ILE A 145 15.50 21.49 1.36
CA ILE A 145 14.97 20.23 1.91
C ILE A 145 15.60 19.93 3.25
N PHE A 146 14.75 19.65 4.22
CA PHE A 146 15.11 19.24 5.59
C PHE A 146 14.53 17.85 5.88
N ILE A 147 15.40 16.92 6.23
CA ILE A 147 15.01 15.53 6.51
C ILE A 147 14.55 15.42 7.97
N CYS A 148 13.28 15.05 8.17
CA CYS A 148 12.67 14.89 9.49
C CYS A 148 12.58 13.39 9.81
N HIS A 149 13.59 12.86 10.51
CA HIS A 149 13.61 11.47 10.98
C HIS A 149 12.68 11.22 12.17
N LYS A 150 12.46 12.27 12.95
CA LYS A 150 11.63 12.25 14.15
C LYS A 150 10.62 13.39 14.10
N PRO A 151 9.45 13.25 14.77
CA PRO A 151 8.48 14.34 14.85
C PRO A 151 9.06 15.67 15.34
N GLN A 152 10.03 15.63 16.29
CA GLN A 152 10.70 16.80 16.83
C GLN A 152 11.51 17.58 15.78
N ASP A 153 12.01 16.90 14.75
CA ASP A 153 12.74 17.56 13.66
C ASP A 153 11.79 18.48 12.88
N MET A 154 10.51 18.08 12.73
CA MET A 154 9.49 18.95 12.10
C MET A 154 9.31 20.23 12.91
N ILE A 155 9.21 20.16 14.25
CA ILE A 155 9.09 21.36 15.10
C ILE A 155 10.31 22.27 14.91
N THR A 156 11.50 21.69 14.83
CA THR A 156 12.78 22.42 14.71
C THR A 156 12.88 23.14 13.36
N TYR A 157 12.49 22.46 12.28
CA TYR A 157 12.64 23.01 10.92
C TYR A 157 11.40 23.74 10.41
N PHE A 158 10.28 23.69 11.14
CA PHE A 158 9.03 24.33 10.73
C PHE A 158 9.16 25.85 10.60
N VAL A 159 8.68 26.37 9.48
CA VAL A 159 8.43 27.79 9.21
C VAL A 159 7.04 27.92 8.58
N LYS A 160 6.41 29.11 8.66
CA LYS A 160 5.04 29.32 8.22
C LYS A 160 4.79 28.88 6.78
N ASP A 161 5.73 29.15 5.86
CA ASP A 161 5.61 28.82 4.43
C ASP A 161 6.39 27.54 4.09
N ALA A 162 6.47 26.56 5.01
CA ALA A 162 7.06 25.27 4.72
C ALA A 162 6.09 24.39 3.93
N LEU A 163 6.61 23.59 3.00
CA LEU A 163 5.89 22.47 2.40
C LEU A 163 6.27 21.19 3.16
N ILE A 164 5.29 20.49 3.71
CA ILE A 164 5.53 19.19 4.36
C ILE A 164 5.23 18.08 3.36
N VAL A 165 6.26 17.34 2.93
CA VAL A 165 6.17 16.21 2.00
C VAL A 165 6.23 14.92 2.78
N LEU A 166 5.16 14.14 2.72
CA LEU A 166 4.98 12.88 3.43
C LEU A 166 5.13 11.69 2.47
N TRP A 167 6.05 10.80 2.77
CA TRP A 167 6.45 9.70 1.90
C TRP A 167 5.85 8.37 2.32
N ASP A 168 5.26 7.63 1.36
CA ASP A 168 4.78 6.26 1.56
C ASP A 168 4.99 5.38 0.32
N ASP A 169 4.75 4.07 0.46
CA ASP A 169 4.75 3.13 -0.65
C ASP A 169 3.44 3.17 -1.45
N PHE A 170 2.31 3.26 -0.73
CA PHE A 170 1.00 3.10 -1.32
C PHE A 170 -0.08 3.88 -0.59
N VAL A 171 -0.90 4.59 -1.35
CA VAL A 171 -2.14 5.20 -0.86
C VAL A 171 -3.33 4.38 -1.40
N GLY A 172 -4.00 3.63 -0.51
CA GLY A 172 -5.19 2.84 -0.84
C GLY A 172 -6.47 3.66 -0.73
N SER A 173 -7.13 3.61 0.44
CA SER A 173 -8.35 4.39 0.73
C SER A 173 -8.10 5.86 1.10
N GLY A 174 -6.85 6.26 1.36
CA GLY A 174 -6.53 7.60 1.86
C GLY A 174 -6.59 7.77 3.38
N ASP A 175 -7.26 6.87 4.13
CA ASP A 175 -7.47 7.00 5.58
C ASP A 175 -6.18 7.22 6.38
N THR A 176 -5.12 6.47 6.02
CA THR A 176 -3.82 6.57 6.70
C THR A 176 -3.19 7.94 6.48
N ALA A 177 -3.28 8.47 5.26
CA ALA A 177 -2.72 9.77 4.90
C ALA A 177 -3.49 10.89 5.60
N PHE A 178 -4.81 10.86 5.53
CA PHE A 178 -5.68 11.82 6.20
C PHE A 178 -5.41 11.88 7.71
N THR A 179 -5.41 10.72 8.37
CA THR A 179 -5.15 10.62 9.81
C THR A 179 -3.75 11.12 10.18
N ALA A 180 -2.73 10.77 9.39
CA ALA A 180 -1.35 11.18 9.66
C ALA A 180 -1.19 12.70 9.54
N VAL A 181 -1.81 13.35 8.55
CA VAL A 181 -1.76 14.80 8.38
C VAL A 181 -2.48 15.50 9.54
N ALA A 182 -3.68 15.07 9.91
CA ALA A 182 -4.41 15.63 11.05
C ALA A 182 -3.62 15.53 12.36
N ASP A 183 -2.97 14.40 12.59
CA ASP A 183 -2.10 14.19 13.76
C ASP A 183 -0.86 15.07 13.72
N ILE A 184 -0.23 15.27 12.54
CA ILE A 184 0.93 16.16 12.37
C ILE A 184 0.52 17.61 12.61
N GLN A 185 -0.62 18.06 12.07
CA GLN A 185 -1.14 19.40 12.31
C GLN A 185 -1.35 19.65 13.81
N LYS A 186 -2.02 18.73 14.49
CA LYS A 186 -2.20 18.79 15.94
C LYS A 186 -0.87 18.85 16.69
N PHE A 187 0.08 17.98 16.33
CA PHE A 187 1.39 17.91 16.97
C PHE A 187 2.17 19.23 16.83
N LEU A 188 2.13 19.86 15.67
CA LEU A 188 2.76 21.16 15.44
C LEU A 188 2.03 22.28 16.18
N ALA A 189 0.70 22.28 16.18
CA ALA A 189 -0.10 23.25 16.93
C ALA A 189 0.14 23.17 18.44
N ASP A 190 0.21 21.95 19.00
CA ASP A 190 0.54 21.72 20.42
C ASP A 190 1.96 22.24 20.77
N ALA A 191 2.86 22.32 19.78
CA ALA A 191 4.19 22.92 19.92
C ALA A 191 4.22 24.46 19.63
N GLY A 192 3.07 25.10 19.53
CA GLY A 192 2.93 26.55 19.29
C GLY A 192 3.25 26.98 17.85
N LYS A 193 3.17 26.08 16.88
CA LYS A 193 3.35 26.41 15.46
C LYS A 193 2.00 26.80 14.82
N ASP A 194 2.02 27.84 14.00
CA ASP A 194 0.86 28.21 13.19
C ASP A 194 0.73 27.29 11.96
N THR A 195 -0.30 26.45 11.94
CA THR A 195 -0.56 25.46 10.88
C THR A 195 -1.78 25.79 10.02
N THR A 196 -2.35 26.98 10.15
CA THR A 196 -3.62 27.36 9.51
C THR A 196 -3.54 27.41 7.98
N GLU A 197 -2.38 27.78 7.43
CA GLU A 197 -2.15 27.87 5.99
C GLU A 197 -1.06 26.87 5.51
N GLN A 198 -0.85 25.81 6.28
CA GLN A 198 0.23 24.88 6.01
C GLN A 198 -0.04 24.00 4.78
N ASN A 199 0.91 23.94 3.85
CA ASN A 199 0.85 23.06 2.68
C ASN A 199 1.38 21.67 3.00
N TYR A 200 0.61 20.66 2.62
CA TYR A 200 0.99 19.25 2.71
C TYR A 200 0.96 18.61 1.33
N ALA A 201 1.89 17.71 1.08
CA ALA A 201 1.91 16.86 -0.10
C ALA A 201 2.20 15.41 0.31
N VAL A 202 1.36 14.48 -0.10
CA VAL A 202 1.64 13.05 0.02
C VAL A 202 2.33 12.60 -1.27
N VAL A 203 3.48 11.94 -1.15
CA VAL A 203 4.23 11.39 -2.28
C VAL A 203 4.35 9.89 -2.09
N CYS A 204 3.88 9.11 -3.06
CA CYS A 204 3.90 7.66 -2.98
C CYS A 204 4.27 7.01 -4.33
N ILE A 205 4.67 5.74 -4.26
CA ILE A 205 5.00 4.96 -5.45
C ILE A 205 3.78 4.76 -6.32
N CYS A 206 2.67 4.36 -5.69
CA CYS A 206 1.40 4.16 -6.38
C CYS A 206 0.21 4.47 -5.46
N ALA A 207 -0.95 4.71 -6.06
CA ALA A 207 -2.18 4.99 -5.34
C ALA A 207 -3.40 4.38 -6.05
N MET A 208 -4.46 4.12 -5.29
CA MET A 208 -5.79 3.91 -5.84
C MET A 208 -6.43 5.26 -6.16
N ARG A 209 -7.18 5.34 -7.26
CA ARG A 209 -7.90 6.53 -7.68
C ARG A 209 -8.80 7.05 -6.55
N GLU A 210 -9.60 6.16 -5.95
CA GLU A 210 -10.50 6.50 -4.85
C GLU A 210 -9.79 7.13 -3.64
N GLY A 211 -8.54 6.68 -3.37
CA GLY A 211 -7.75 7.25 -2.29
C GLY A 211 -7.23 8.66 -2.60
N ILE A 212 -6.89 8.94 -3.87
CA ILE A 212 -6.53 10.28 -4.32
C ILE A 212 -7.74 11.19 -4.24
N ASP A 213 -8.88 10.75 -4.80
CA ASP A 213 -10.13 11.54 -4.85
C ASP A 213 -10.58 11.91 -3.42
N LEU A 214 -10.49 10.97 -2.46
CA LEU A 214 -10.76 11.26 -1.05
C LEU A 214 -9.83 12.34 -0.49
N LEU A 215 -8.53 12.25 -0.76
CA LEU A 215 -7.57 13.23 -0.26
C LEU A 215 -7.77 14.61 -0.90
N ASP A 216 -8.12 14.67 -2.17
CA ASP A 216 -8.45 15.91 -2.88
C ASP A 216 -9.69 16.59 -2.28
N ASP A 217 -10.72 15.84 -1.87
CA ASP A 217 -11.90 16.36 -1.15
C ASP A 217 -11.51 17.07 0.16
N PHE A 218 -10.42 16.64 0.79
CA PHE A 218 -9.85 17.27 1.99
C PHE A 218 -8.73 18.28 1.68
N GLN A 219 -8.56 18.69 0.43
CA GLN A 219 -7.51 19.61 -0.03
C GLN A 219 -6.09 19.14 0.30
N LEU A 220 -5.89 17.82 0.39
CA LEU A 220 -4.62 17.18 0.62
C LEU A 220 -4.09 16.57 -0.69
N SER A 221 -3.17 17.25 -1.33
CA SER A 221 -2.59 16.79 -2.60
C SER A 221 -1.82 15.48 -2.45
N CYS A 222 -2.14 14.50 -3.31
CA CYS A 222 -1.44 13.23 -3.40
C CYS A 222 -0.80 13.04 -4.77
N TYR A 223 0.52 12.84 -4.78
CA TYR A 223 1.33 12.65 -6.00
C TYR A 223 1.85 11.22 -6.03
N ALA A 224 1.22 10.37 -6.82
CA ALA A 224 1.64 8.99 -7.06
C ALA A 224 2.32 8.87 -8.42
N CYS A 225 3.33 7.99 -8.54
CA CYS A 225 3.91 7.67 -9.85
C CYS A 225 2.87 6.99 -10.72
N ASP A 226 2.27 5.91 -10.22
CA ASP A 226 1.22 5.15 -10.87
C ASP A 226 -0.11 5.29 -10.11
N VAL A 227 -1.21 5.36 -10.86
CA VAL A 227 -2.56 5.45 -10.30
C VAL A 227 -3.39 4.32 -10.87
N TYR A 228 -4.04 3.56 -9.99
CA TYR A 228 -4.85 2.40 -10.34
C TYR A 228 -6.31 2.63 -9.99
N GLY A 229 -7.21 2.20 -10.87
CA GLY A 229 -8.63 2.05 -10.58
C GLY A 229 -8.94 0.69 -9.93
N LYS A 230 -10.20 0.47 -9.59
CA LYS A 230 -10.71 -0.83 -9.12
C LYS A 230 -10.62 -1.86 -10.24
N ALA A 231 -10.09 -3.03 -9.95
CA ALA A 231 -9.73 -4.00 -10.98
C ALA A 231 -10.93 -4.59 -11.76
N ILE A 232 -12.12 -4.58 -11.16
CA ILE A 232 -13.35 -5.05 -11.77
C ILE A 232 -14.34 -3.89 -11.98
N SER A 233 -14.59 -3.12 -10.92
CA SER A 233 -15.61 -2.06 -10.94
C SER A 233 -15.31 -0.93 -11.92
N ASP A 234 -14.02 -0.59 -12.11
CA ASP A 234 -13.59 0.48 -13.01
C ASP A 234 -13.12 -0.03 -14.38
N ASP A 235 -13.21 -1.35 -14.64
CA ASP A 235 -12.83 -1.91 -15.94
C ASP A 235 -13.92 -1.64 -16.99
N MET A 236 -13.67 -0.65 -17.83
CA MET A 236 -14.58 -0.20 -18.87
C MET A 236 -14.68 -1.16 -20.07
N SER A 237 -13.88 -2.23 -20.12
CA SER A 237 -14.02 -3.28 -21.14
C SER A 237 -15.26 -4.17 -20.92
N TYR A 238 -15.88 -4.09 -19.74
CA TYR A 238 -17.08 -4.84 -19.35
C TYR A 238 -18.30 -3.92 -19.21
N SER A 239 -19.48 -4.45 -19.56
CA SER A 239 -20.76 -3.80 -19.23
C SER A 239 -20.97 -3.75 -17.71
N GLN A 240 -21.92 -2.93 -17.25
CA GLN A 240 -22.25 -2.84 -15.84
C GLN A 240 -22.73 -4.20 -15.27
N GLU A 241 -23.52 -4.94 -16.03
CA GLU A 241 -24.02 -6.28 -15.68
C GLU A 241 -22.84 -7.26 -15.52
N GLN A 242 -21.92 -7.27 -16.49
CA GLN A 242 -20.71 -8.12 -16.44
C GLN A 242 -19.83 -7.78 -15.23
N ARG A 243 -19.62 -6.50 -14.93
CA ARG A 243 -18.89 -6.09 -13.72
C ARG A 243 -19.56 -6.58 -12.44
N SER A 244 -20.89 -6.47 -12.37
CA SER A 244 -21.66 -6.95 -11.19
C SER A 244 -21.55 -8.47 -11.02
N GLU A 245 -21.61 -9.23 -12.11
CA GLU A 245 -21.42 -10.67 -12.11
C GLU A 245 -20.02 -11.07 -11.67
N ARG A 246 -18.99 -10.41 -12.19
CA ARG A 246 -17.59 -10.65 -11.82
C ARG A 246 -17.30 -10.32 -10.35
N ILE A 247 -17.92 -9.28 -9.81
CA ILE A 247 -17.89 -8.96 -8.38
C ILE A 247 -18.54 -10.09 -7.55
N ALA A 248 -19.66 -10.63 -8.00
CA ALA A 248 -20.31 -11.76 -7.34
C ALA A 248 -19.42 -13.02 -7.38
N PHE A 249 -18.79 -13.32 -8.51
CA PHE A 249 -17.82 -14.40 -8.63
C PHE A 249 -16.63 -14.20 -7.68
N MET A 250 -16.07 -12.99 -7.63
CA MET A 250 -14.93 -12.71 -6.73
C MET A 250 -15.30 -12.91 -5.26
N LYS A 251 -16.49 -12.47 -4.82
CA LYS A 251 -17.01 -12.75 -3.48
C LYS A 251 -17.20 -14.24 -3.21
N SER A 252 -17.64 -15.01 -4.23
CA SER A 252 -17.73 -16.48 -4.15
C SER A 252 -16.34 -17.11 -3.95
N VAL A 253 -15.37 -16.72 -4.77
CA VAL A 253 -13.96 -17.14 -4.64
C VAL A 253 -13.42 -16.90 -3.22
N GLU A 254 -13.59 -15.69 -2.71
CA GLU A 254 -13.16 -15.34 -1.36
C GLU A 254 -13.84 -16.22 -0.30
N SER A 255 -15.14 -16.47 -0.43
CA SER A 255 -15.89 -17.31 0.51
C SER A 255 -15.43 -18.77 0.51
N LYS A 256 -14.99 -19.29 -0.64
CA LYS A 256 -14.51 -20.67 -0.81
C LYS A 256 -13.08 -20.84 -0.30
N VAL A 257 -12.20 -19.86 -0.50
CA VAL A 257 -10.75 -20.03 -0.25
C VAL A 257 -10.29 -19.37 1.04
N VAL A 258 -10.87 -18.25 1.41
CA VAL A 258 -10.38 -17.40 2.49
C VAL A 258 -11.09 -17.66 3.82
N LYS A 259 -10.40 -17.48 4.96
CA LYS A 259 -11.03 -17.67 6.29
C LYS A 259 -12.15 -16.68 6.54
N LYS A 260 -13.25 -17.14 7.18
CA LYS A 260 -14.45 -16.35 7.51
C LYS A 260 -14.21 -15.07 8.36
N ALA A 261 -13.06 -14.95 9.03
CA ALA A 261 -12.69 -13.75 9.81
C ALA A 261 -12.52 -12.48 8.97
N LEU A 262 -12.79 -12.55 7.67
CA LEU A 262 -12.47 -11.55 6.67
C LEU A 262 -13.56 -10.52 6.37
N LYS A 263 -14.62 -10.45 7.16
CA LYS A 263 -15.80 -9.61 6.85
C LYS A 263 -15.49 -8.17 6.42
N ASN A 264 -14.35 -7.61 6.87
CA ASN A 264 -13.98 -6.22 6.60
C ASN A 264 -13.01 -6.04 5.41
N TYR A 265 -12.61 -7.12 4.73
CA TYR A 265 -11.62 -7.08 3.64
C TYR A 265 -12.11 -7.70 2.33
N SER A 266 -13.38 -8.09 2.24
CA SER A 266 -13.92 -8.60 0.98
C SER A 266 -13.73 -7.57 -0.13
N LEU A 267 -13.19 -8.00 -1.26
CA LEU A 267 -12.76 -7.15 -2.38
C LEU A 267 -11.62 -6.16 -2.03
N GLY A 268 -10.85 -6.45 -0.99
CA GLY A 268 -9.86 -5.53 -0.42
C GLY A 268 -10.46 -4.57 0.61
N TYR A 269 -9.59 -3.90 1.39
CA TYR A 269 -10.01 -2.90 2.37
C TYR A 269 -10.79 -1.78 1.67
N HIS A 270 -11.96 -1.41 2.17
CA HIS A 270 -12.93 -0.49 1.55
C HIS A 270 -13.37 -0.91 0.12
N GLN A 271 -13.31 -2.20 -0.20
CA GLN A 271 -13.64 -2.72 -1.53
C GLN A 271 -12.83 -2.04 -2.66
N SER A 272 -11.54 -1.81 -2.39
CA SER A 272 -10.64 -1.10 -3.32
C SER A 272 -10.23 -1.94 -4.53
N GLU A 273 -10.43 -3.26 -4.50
CA GLU A 273 -10.15 -4.16 -5.64
C GLU A 273 -8.73 -4.00 -6.22
N ALA A 274 -7.76 -3.69 -5.37
CA ALA A 274 -6.39 -3.53 -5.84
C ALA A 274 -5.78 -4.85 -6.29
N LEU A 275 -4.92 -4.78 -7.32
CA LEU A 275 -4.17 -5.91 -7.86
C LEU A 275 -2.68 -5.59 -7.84
N LEU A 276 -2.09 -5.47 -6.64
CA LEU A 276 -0.68 -5.15 -6.55
C LEU A 276 0.00 -5.72 -5.29
N SER A 277 1.32 -5.88 -5.40
CA SER A 277 2.23 -6.12 -4.29
C SER A 277 3.47 -5.25 -4.45
N ILE A 278 3.93 -4.66 -3.36
CA ILE A 278 5.16 -3.86 -3.33
C ILE A 278 6.20 -4.67 -2.58
N LEU A 279 7.25 -5.05 -3.27
CA LEU A 279 8.17 -6.09 -2.81
C LEU A 279 7.38 -7.39 -2.51
N ASP A 280 7.62 -8.00 -1.36
CA ASP A 280 6.87 -9.17 -0.90
C ASP A 280 5.68 -8.80 0.02
N LYS A 281 5.31 -7.51 0.07
CA LYS A 281 4.24 -7.03 0.94
C LYS A 281 3.00 -6.66 0.12
N CYS A 282 1.92 -7.40 0.34
CA CYS A 282 0.62 -7.11 -0.25
C CYS A 282 -0.16 -6.12 0.62
N PRO A 283 -0.61 -4.96 0.10
CA PRO A 283 -1.52 -4.08 0.81
C PRO A 283 -2.85 -4.77 1.16
N ASN A 284 -3.53 -4.31 2.23
CA ASN A 284 -4.86 -4.83 2.57
C ASN A 284 -5.96 -4.42 1.57
N ASN A 285 -5.68 -3.47 0.72
CA ASN A 285 -6.52 -3.06 -0.38
C ASN A 285 -6.56 -4.09 -1.53
N THR A 286 -5.54 -4.95 -1.63
CA THR A 286 -5.51 -6.04 -2.62
C THR A 286 -6.54 -7.12 -2.27
N PHE A 287 -7.12 -7.77 -3.28
CA PHE A 287 -8.03 -8.89 -3.07
C PHE A 287 -7.48 -9.93 -2.11
N PRO A 288 -8.20 -10.30 -1.04
CA PRO A 288 -7.77 -11.27 -0.03
C PRO A 288 -7.36 -12.63 -0.58
N PHE A 289 -7.89 -13.02 -1.72
CA PHE A 289 -7.49 -14.25 -2.40
C PHE A 289 -5.96 -14.38 -2.52
N TYR A 290 -5.26 -13.28 -2.76
CA TYR A 290 -3.81 -13.31 -3.02
C TYR A 290 -2.96 -13.36 -1.75
N TRP A 291 -3.41 -12.77 -0.64
CA TRP A 291 -2.54 -12.56 0.52
C TRP A 291 -3.09 -13.08 1.85
N PHE A 292 -4.38 -13.38 1.95
CA PHE A 292 -4.95 -13.74 3.25
C PHE A 292 -4.84 -15.25 3.55
N ALA A 293 -4.90 -15.59 4.85
CA ALA A 293 -4.88 -16.96 5.30
C ALA A 293 -6.07 -17.75 4.73
N SER A 294 -5.78 -18.89 4.09
CA SER A 294 -6.79 -19.80 3.59
C SER A 294 -7.43 -20.59 4.72
N GLN A 295 -8.72 -20.93 4.56
CA GLN A 295 -9.42 -21.89 5.45
C GLN A 295 -8.83 -23.31 5.36
N TYR A 296 -8.12 -23.64 4.28
CA TYR A 296 -7.47 -24.93 4.05
C TYR A 296 -5.99 -24.94 4.44
N LYS A 297 -5.51 -23.92 5.17
CA LYS A 297 -4.10 -23.72 5.55
C LYS A 297 -3.13 -23.63 4.35
N LEU A 298 -3.65 -23.17 3.20
CA LEU A 298 -2.82 -22.92 2.01
C LEU A 298 -1.97 -21.67 2.20
N GLU A 299 -0.78 -21.69 1.64
CA GLU A 299 0.09 -20.51 1.59
C GLU A 299 -0.53 -19.38 0.78
N PRO A 300 -0.27 -18.11 1.14
CA PRO A 300 -0.65 -16.98 0.32
C PRO A 300 0.20 -16.93 -0.95
N VAL A 301 -0.36 -16.39 -2.03
CA VAL A 301 0.40 -16.12 -3.26
C VAL A 301 1.43 -15.02 -3.03
N PHE A 302 1.02 -13.99 -2.30
CA PHE A 302 1.89 -12.91 -1.83
C PHE A 302 1.74 -12.76 -0.31
N TYR A 303 2.86 -12.63 0.38
CA TYR A 303 2.81 -12.47 1.82
C TYR A 303 2.36 -11.05 2.22
N ARG A 304 1.70 -10.96 3.36
CA ARG A 304 1.51 -9.73 4.08
C ARG A 304 2.29 -9.80 5.38
N LEU A 305 3.43 -9.15 5.41
CA LEU A 305 4.18 -8.95 6.64
C LEU A 305 3.35 -8.10 7.61
N LYS A 306 3.14 -8.62 8.81
CA LYS A 306 2.40 -7.92 9.88
C LYS A 306 3.25 -6.87 10.53
#